data_b4dce58903301875cc1ef9751569e0fe
#
_entry.id   b4dce58903301875cc1ef9751569e0fe
#
_cell.length_a   1.000
_cell.length_b   1.000
_cell.length_c   1.000
_cell.angle_alpha   90.00
_cell.angle_beta   90.00
_cell.angle_gamma   90.00
#
_symmetry.space_group_name_H-M   'P 1'
#
loop_
_entity.id
_entity.type
_entity.pdbx_description
1 polymer ?
#
loop_
_entity_poly.entity_id
_entity_poly.type
_entity_poly.pdbx_seq_one_letter_code
_entity_poly.pdbx_strand_id
1 'polypeptide(L)'
;MSPSMEFEDKNVEMAVKKACEKLNIPREKLKHDVISYGSTGIFGLVGTKKARIRVTLPKTSQNFKLEESDEKKPKTASLDKTEKKTDFQSEDEIDDIIRHPSEDDPKKIGGEALQRIVDLITKDATISIEERSNRIFFDVKGGNSAVLIGKRGQTLEAMQYIVEKIVNKKRKDRIGIQVDVEGYLEKRRINLEKTAFRLSEKVKRTGKPATIGQMNSHDRRIVHIALKDDNMVRTQSVGEGILRKLVIFPKKNSSRKKKA
;
A
#
# COMPACT_ATOMS: atom_id res chain seq x y z
N MET A 1 14.04 -32.21 14.30
CA MET A 1 13.42 -31.31 13.32
C MET A 1 11.93 -31.58 13.34
N SER A 2 11.10 -30.54 13.42
CA SER A 2 9.65 -30.71 13.38
C SER A 2 9.23 -31.04 11.95
N PRO A 3 8.35 -32.02 11.70
CA PRO A 3 7.89 -32.33 10.36
C PRO A 3 7.13 -31.12 9.79
N SER A 4 7.50 -30.69 8.59
CA SER A 4 6.83 -29.61 7.87
C SER A 4 6.27 -30.13 6.56
N MET A 5 5.08 -29.67 6.21
CA MET A 5 4.41 -30.01 4.95
C MET A 5 4.16 -28.73 4.13
N GLU A 6 4.32 -28.82 2.80
CA GLU A 6 4.07 -27.71 1.88
C GLU A 6 2.74 -27.90 1.15
N PHE A 7 2.00 -26.80 1.01
CA PHE A 7 0.73 -26.76 0.29
C PHE A 7 0.77 -25.66 -0.76
N GLU A 8 0.23 -25.97 -1.93
CA GLU A 8 0.16 -25.03 -3.06
C GLU A 8 -1.27 -24.85 -3.53
N ASP A 9 -1.66 -23.59 -3.79
CA ASP A 9 -2.93 -23.24 -4.43
C ASP A 9 -2.85 -21.89 -5.16
N LYS A 10 -3.96 -21.42 -5.74
CA LYS A 10 -4.05 -20.18 -6.53
C LYS A 10 -3.64 -18.94 -5.73
N ASN A 11 -3.98 -18.88 -4.45
CA ASN A 11 -3.58 -17.83 -3.51
C ASN A 11 -3.27 -18.44 -2.13
N VAL A 12 -2.71 -17.63 -1.22
CA VAL A 12 -2.32 -18.06 0.13
C VAL A 12 -3.52 -18.58 0.93
N GLU A 13 -4.67 -17.93 0.82
CA GLU A 13 -5.88 -18.32 1.55
C GLU A 13 -6.38 -19.71 1.15
N MET A 14 -6.40 -19.99 -0.15
CA MET A 14 -6.77 -21.30 -0.67
C MET A 14 -5.77 -22.38 -0.28
N ALA A 15 -4.46 -22.05 -0.24
CA ALA A 15 -3.44 -22.95 0.24
C ALA A 15 -3.59 -23.26 1.74
N VAL A 16 -3.93 -22.27 2.56
CA VAL A 16 -4.25 -22.45 4.00
C VAL A 16 -5.51 -23.30 4.18
N LYS A 17 -6.58 -23.01 3.44
CA LYS A 17 -7.83 -23.78 3.50
C LYS A 17 -7.58 -25.25 3.15
N LYS A 18 -6.83 -25.51 2.08
CA LYS A 18 -6.43 -26.86 1.68
C LYS A 18 -5.57 -27.57 2.74
N ALA A 19 -4.70 -26.83 3.41
CA ALA A 19 -3.92 -27.38 4.54
C ALA A 19 -4.81 -27.72 5.73
N CYS A 20 -5.77 -26.87 6.10
CA CYS A 20 -6.75 -27.13 7.16
C CYS A 20 -7.60 -28.35 6.88
N GLU A 21 -8.11 -28.49 5.66
CA GLU A 21 -8.93 -29.63 5.21
C GLU A 21 -8.11 -30.94 5.25
N LYS A 22 -6.89 -30.91 4.72
CA LYS A 22 -6.05 -32.11 4.63
C LYS A 22 -5.50 -32.56 5.98
N LEU A 23 -5.24 -31.61 6.88
CA LEU A 23 -4.70 -31.89 8.22
C LEU A 23 -5.78 -31.99 9.30
N ASN A 24 -7.03 -31.69 8.95
CA ASN A 24 -8.17 -31.61 9.87
C ASN A 24 -7.89 -30.73 11.10
N ILE A 25 -7.20 -29.59 10.86
CA ILE A 25 -6.80 -28.61 11.87
C ILE A 25 -7.55 -27.31 11.60
N PRO A 26 -8.24 -26.71 12.58
CA PRO A 26 -8.88 -25.42 12.41
C PRO A 26 -7.84 -24.33 12.14
N ARG A 27 -8.22 -23.32 11.31
CA ARG A 27 -7.33 -22.24 10.84
C ARG A 27 -6.58 -21.53 11.98
N GLU A 28 -7.24 -21.34 13.10
CA GLU A 28 -6.69 -20.66 14.29
C GLU A 28 -5.51 -21.41 14.93
N LYS A 29 -5.45 -22.72 14.76
CA LYS A 29 -4.40 -23.60 15.31
C LYS A 29 -3.32 -23.96 14.29
N LEU A 30 -3.50 -23.58 13.02
CA LEU A 30 -2.57 -23.89 11.93
C LEU A 30 -1.43 -22.86 11.87
N LYS A 31 -0.26 -23.22 12.37
CA LYS A 31 0.96 -22.39 12.19
C LYS A 31 1.54 -22.63 10.80
N HIS A 32 1.63 -21.60 9.99
CA HIS A 32 2.15 -21.67 8.63
C HIS A 32 3.04 -20.49 8.29
N ASP A 33 4.04 -20.73 7.45
CA ASP A 33 4.93 -19.72 6.86
C ASP A 33 4.65 -19.60 5.37
N VAL A 34 4.56 -18.40 4.85
CA VAL A 34 4.33 -18.16 3.41
C VAL A 34 5.66 -18.20 2.67
N ILE A 35 5.86 -19.23 1.84
CA ILE A 35 7.06 -19.36 0.98
C ILE A 35 6.91 -18.48 -0.29
N SER A 36 5.71 -18.44 -0.87
CA SER A 36 5.41 -17.66 -2.09
C SER A 36 3.96 -17.21 -2.09
N TYR A 37 3.73 -15.94 -2.38
CA TYR A 37 2.37 -15.36 -2.45
C TYR A 37 1.62 -15.72 -3.75
N GLY A 38 2.30 -16.34 -4.72
CA GLY A 38 1.74 -16.53 -6.06
C GLY A 38 1.67 -15.22 -6.86
N SER A 39 1.37 -15.32 -8.13
CA SER A 39 1.04 -14.14 -8.96
C SER A 39 0.02 -14.54 -10.03
N THR A 40 -1.05 -13.76 -10.14
CA THR A 40 -1.92 -13.77 -11.31
C THR A 40 -1.21 -13.02 -12.42
N GLY A 41 -0.83 -13.70 -13.50
CA GLY A 41 -0.23 -13.06 -14.67
C GLY A 41 -1.13 -11.96 -15.22
N ILE A 42 -0.53 -10.94 -15.82
CA ILE A 42 -1.24 -9.84 -16.48
C ILE A 42 -2.11 -10.46 -17.61
N PHE A 43 -3.42 -10.23 -17.56
CA PHE A 43 -4.43 -10.75 -18.51
C PHE A 43 -4.67 -12.26 -18.53
N GLY A 44 -4.30 -13.01 -17.50
CA GLY A 44 -4.69 -14.43 -17.40
C GLY A 44 -4.05 -15.40 -18.41
N LEU A 45 -3.10 -14.98 -19.24
CA LEU A 45 -2.61 -15.74 -20.39
C LEU A 45 -1.19 -16.30 -20.25
N VAL A 46 -0.31 -15.76 -19.38
CA VAL A 46 1.05 -16.29 -19.24
C VAL A 46 1.53 -16.20 -17.79
N GLY A 47 1.93 -17.34 -17.20
CA GLY A 47 2.79 -17.36 -16.02
C GLY A 47 2.11 -17.19 -14.67
N THR A 48 0.97 -17.84 -14.42
CA THR A 48 0.40 -17.94 -13.06
C THR A 48 1.33 -18.76 -12.16
N LYS A 49 1.98 -18.11 -11.20
CA LYS A 49 2.71 -18.81 -10.13
C LYS A 49 1.73 -19.09 -8.97
N LYS A 50 1.66 -20.33 -8.53
CA LYS A 50 0.85 -20.73 -7.38
C LYS A 50 1.46 -20.17 -6.09
N ALA A 51 0.59 -19.83 -5.13
CA ALA A 51 1.03 -19.54 -3.77
C ALA A 51 1.45 -20.83 -3.07
N ARG A 52 2.51 -20.76 -2.25
CA ARG A 52 3.03 -21.87 -1.44
C ARG A 52 3.12 -21.48 0.01
N ILE A 53 2.65 -22.36 0.88
CA ILE A 53 2.79 -22.22 2.32
C ILE A 53 3.47 -23.47 2.89
N ARG A 54 4.21 -23.29 3.98
CA ARG A 54 4.78 -24.37 4.79
C ARG A 54 4.09 -24.42 6.13
N VAL A 55 3.52 -25.56 6.47
CA VAL A 55 2.85 -25.81 7.75
C VAL A 55 3.78 -26.60 8.66
N THR A 56 4.00 -26.11 9.88
CA THR A 56 4.78 -26.79 10.91
C THR A 56 3.82 -27.51 11.86
N LEU A 57 3.92 -28.83 11.94
CA LEU A 57 3.09 -29.65 12.82
C LEU A 57 3.62 -29.61 14.25
N PRO A 58 2.79 -29.31 15.27
CA PRO A 58 3.20 -29.46 16.66
C PRO A 58 3.41 -30.93 17.01
N LYS A 59 4.49 -31.23 17.75
CA LYS A 59 4.80 -32.58 18.24
C LYS A 59 3.84 -33.01 19.35
N THR A 60 2.57 -33.25 19.05
CA THR A 60 1.68 -33.95 19.97
C THR A 60 0.46 -34.47 19.22
N SER A 61 0.42 -35.74 18.98
CA SER A 61 -0.69 -36.68 18.94
C SER A 61 -0.46 -37.73 17.86
N GLN A 62 -0.08 -38.89 18.31
CA GLN A 62 -0.16 -40.14 17.58
C GLN A 62 -1.61 -40.44 17.25
N ASN A 63 -1.81 -41.09 16.12
CA ASN A 63 -3.01 -41.69 15.54
C ASN A 63 -3.73 -40.83 14.47
N PHE A 64 -3.20 -40.90 13.25
CA PHE A 64 -4.07 -40.95 12.07
C PHE A 64 -3.51 -41.95 11.07
N LYS A 65 -4.26 -43.05 10.90
CA LYS A 65 -4.07 -44.05 9.85
C LYS A 65 -4.14 -43.41 8.48
N LEU A 66 -3.15 -43.69 7.66
CA LEU A 66 -3.20 -43.53 6.21
C LEU A 66 -4.13 -44.59 5.64
N GLU A 67 -5.22 -44.16 5.02
CA GLU A 67 -5.92 -44.95 4.00
C GLU A 67 -5.63 -44.32 2.64
N GLU A 68 -4.84 -45.04 1.87
CA GLU A 68 -4.77 -44.92 0.44
C GLU A 68 -6.08 -45.46 -0.16
N SER A 69 -6.73 -44.74 -1.03
CA SER A 69 -7.62 -45.31 -2.03
C SER A 69 -7.66 -44.47 -3.30
N ASP A 70 -7.43 -45.21 -4.35
CA ASP A 70 -7.29 -44.92 -5.76
C ASP A 70 -8.37 -44.09 -6.45
N GLU A 71 -7.94 -43.60 -7.58
CA GLU A 71 -8.66 -42.97 -8.67
C GLU A 71 -10.04 -43.57 -9.01
N LYS A 72 -10.99 -42.67 -9.30
CA LYS A 72 -11.87 -42.76 -10.47
C LYS A 72 -12.67 -41.46 -10.70
N LYS A 73 -12.48 -40.86 -11.87
CA LYS A 73 -13.51 -39.99 -12.50
C LYS A 73 -14.70 -40.87 -12.90
N PRO A 74 -15.95 -40.36 -12.89
CA PRO A 74 -16.47 -39.76 -14.08
C PRO A 74 -17.53 -38.63 -13.93
N LYS A 75 -17.61 -37.82 -15.00
CA LYS A 75 -18.75 -37.18 -15.69
C LYS A 75 -19.90 -36.48 -14.95
N THR A 76 -20.00 -35.21 -15.26
CA THR A 76 -21.16 -34.37 -15.62
C THR A 76 -22.56 -34.75 -15.11
N ALA A 77 -23.18 -33.85 -14.37
CA ALA A 77 -24.57 -33.44 -14.54
C ALA A 77 -24.83 -32.06 -13.92
N SER A 78 -25.63 -31.31 -14.61
CA SER A 78 -26.03 -29.93 -14.52
C SER A 78 -27.02 -29.63 -13.39
N LEU A 79 -27.03 -28.32 -13.01
CA LEU A 79 -28.14 -27.52 -12.49
C LEU A 79 -28.65 -27.81 -11.07
N ASP A 80 -28.42 -26.93 -10.10
CA ASP A 80 -29.49 -26.03 -9.65
C ASP A 80 -28.94 -24.86 -8.81
N LYS A 81 -29.60 -23.71 -8.98
CA LYS A 81 -29.36 -22.47 -8.27
C LYS A 81 -29.93 -22.58 -6.86
N THR A 82 -29.10 -22.37 -5.84
CA THR A 82 -29.57 -21.85 -4.56
C THR A 82 -28.48 -20.96 -3.99
N GLU A 83 -28.73 -19.67 -4.06
CA GLU A 83 -28.00 -18.64 -3.33
C GLU A 83 -28.13 -18.89 -1.83
N LYS A 84 -27.07 -19.34 -1.18
CA LYS A 84 -26.89 -19.20 0.26
C LYS A 84 -25.93 -18.05 0.49
N LYS A 85 -26.53 -16.92 0.91
CA LYS A 85 -25.84 -15.81 1.57
C LYS A 85 -25.01 -16.40 2.71
N THR A 86 -23.71 -16.36 2.59
CA THR A 86 -22.80 -16.51 3.72
C THR A 86 -22.67 -15.13 4.35
N ASP A 87 -23.27 -15.00 5.54
CA ASP A 87 -23.14 -13.85 6.42
C ASP A 87 -21.66 -13.57 6.70
N PHE A 88 -21.18 -12.50 6.15
CA PHE A 88 -19.89 -11.89 6.49
C PHE A 88 -20.12 -10.97 7.69
N GLN A 89 -19.98 -11.50 8.89
CA GLN A 89 -20.07 -10.75 10.17
C GLN A 89 -18.91 -9.75 10.39
N SER A 90 -18.25 -9.29 9.34
CA SER A 90 -17.19 -8.27 9.41
C SER A 90 -17.60 -6.91 8.85
N GLU A 91 -18.82 -6.76 8.33
CA GLU A 91 -19.33 -5.46 7.90
C GLU A 91 -19.88 -4.64 9.08
N ASP A 92 -20.30 -5.29 10.17
CA ASP A 92 -20.90 -4.60 11.33
C ASP A 92 -19.87 -3.82 12.16
N GLU A 93 -18.61 -4.28 12.28
CA GLU A 93 -17.59 -3.54 13.02
C GLU A 93 -17.07 -2.30 12.26
N ILE A 94 -17.11 -2.32 10.94
CA ILE A 94 -16.77 -1.15 10.12
C ILE A 94 -17.94 -0.17 10.09
N ASP A 95 -19.17 -0.65 10.14
CA ASP A 95 -20.39 0.17 10.22
C ASP A 95 -20.56 0.85 11.58
N ASP A 96 -20.13 0.25 12.68
CA ASP A 96 -20.13 0.91 14.00
C ASP A 96 -19.09 2.03 14.10
N ILE A 97 -17.98 1.97 13.35
CA ILE A 97 -17.05 3.10 13.21
C ILE A 97 -17.70 4.26 12.41
N ILE A 98 -18.71 3.98 11.61
CA ILE A 98 -19.38 4.94 10.71
C ILE A 98 -20.71 5.48 11.30
N ARG A 99 -21.28 4.85 12.35
CA ARG A 99 -22.68 5.03 12.78
C ARG A 99 -23.01 6.22 13.65
N HIS A 100 -22.10 7.11 14.03
CA HIS A 100 -22.49 8.36 14.71
C HIS A 100 -21.70 9.57 14.23
N PRO A 101 -22.15 10.25 13.17
CA PRO A 101 -21.87 11.66 13.02
C PRO A 101 -23.12 12.43 13.40
N SER A 102 -23.15 13.00 14.58
CA SER A 102 -23.97 14.17 14.82
C SER A 102 -23.47 15.25 13.86
N GLU A 103 -24.33 15.55 12.86
CA GLU A 103 -24.22 16.69 11.97
C GLU A 103 -22.99 16.76 11.05
N ASP A 104 -23.26 16.94 9.80
CA ASP A 104 -22.47 17.04 8.56
C ASP A 104 -21.19 17.90 8.57
N ASP A 105 -20.54 18.17 9.72
CA ASP A 105 -19.31 18.94 9.78
C ASP A 105 -18.11 18.07 9.34
N PRO A 106 -17.53 18.34 8.17
CA PRO A 106 -16.40 17.58 7.64
C PRO A 106 -15.14 17.63 8.50
N LYS A 107 -14.97 18.69 9.31
CA LYS A 107 -13.84 18.81 10.26
C LYS A 107 -13.96 17.80 11.38
N LYS A 108 -15.18 17.69 11.95
CA LYS A 108 -15.45 16.77 13.04
C LYS A 108 -15.32 15.33 12.58
N ILE A 109 -15.96 14.96 11.44
CA ILE A 109 -15.86 13.62 10.85
C ILE A 109 -14.40 13.25 10.54
N GLY A 110 -13.66 14.15 9.90
CA GLY A 110 -12.26 13.92 9.56
C GLY A 110 -11.35 13.84 10.77
N GLY A 111 -11.57 14.70 11.77
CA GLY A 111 -10.82 14.73 13.02
C GLY A 111 -11.01 13.45 13.84
N GLU A 112 -12.26 13.00 14.02
CA GLU A 112 -12.56 11.77 14.74
C GLU A 112 -12.00 10.53 14.04
N ALA A 113 -12.13 10.46 12.70
CA ALA A 113 -11.57 9.37 11.92
C ALA A 113 -10.04 9.33 12.02
N LEU A 114 -9.38 10.49 11.89
CA LEU A 114 -7.92 10.57 12.00
C LEU A 114 -7.46 10.25 13.43
N GLN A 115 -8.13 10.76 14.47
CA GLN A 115 -7.79 10.47 15.87
C GLN A 115 -7.84 8.98 16.15
N ARG A 116 -8.91 8.29 15.73
CA ARG A 116 -9.02 6.82 15.89
C ARG A 116 -7.89 6.07 15.21
N ILE A 117 -7.49 6.46 13.98
CA ILE A 117 -6.38 5.84 13.27
C ILE A 117 -5.07 6.08 14.02
N VAL A 118 -4.84 7.30 14.48
CA VAL A 118 -3.62 7.69 15.20
C VAL A 118 -3.51 6.95 16.53
N ASP A 119 -4.61 6.84 17.30
CA ASP A 119 -4.66 6.17 18.61
C ASP A 119 -4.35 4.67 18.51
N LEU A 120 -4.70 4.03 17.37
CA LEU A 120 -4.34 2.64 17.09
C LEU A 120 -2.84 2.46 16.78
N ILE A 121 -2.16 3.51 16.31
CA ILE A 121 -0.75 3.46 15.90
C ILE A 121 0.18 3.91 17.04
N THR A 122 -0.21 4.97 17.76
CA THR A 122 0.62 5.60 18.79
C THR A 122 -0.23 6.20 19.89
N LYS A 123 0.38 6.42 21.06
CA LYS A 123 -0.23 7.14 22.18
C LYS A 123 0.27 8.59 22.22
N ASP A 124 -0.46 9.44 22.92
CA ASP A 124 -0.06 10.82 23.22
C ASP A 124 0.13 11.72 21.99
N ALA A 125 -0.64 11.48 20.93
CA ALA A 125 -0.71 12.35 19.76
C ALA A 125 -1.95 13.26 19.84
N THR A 126 -1.77 14.52 19.48
CA THR A 126 -2.82 15.54 19.43
C THR A 126 -3.02 16.01 17.99
N ILE A 127 -4.28 16.30 17.62
CA ILE A 127 -4.62 16.76 16.28
C ILE A 127 -5.20 18.18 16.37
N SER A 128 -4.58 19.12 15.67
CA SER A 128 -5.15 20.45 15.43
C SER A 128 -5.77 20.51 14.04
N ILE A 129 -6.88 21.24 13.91
CA ILE A 129 -7.68 21.30 12.69
C ILE A 129 -7.81 22.75 12.26
N GLU A 130 -7.43 23.02 11.01
CA GLU A 130 -7.62 24.31 10.36
C GLU A 130 -8.37 24.15 9.04
N GLU A 131 -9.23 25.11 8.71
CA GLU A 131 -9.89 25.17 7.42
C GLU A 131 -9.47 26.43 6.67
N ARG A 132 -9.07 26.25 5.41
CA ARG A 132 -8.69 27.34 4.51
C ARG A 132 -9.21 27.02 3.11
N SER A 133 -10.00 27.94 2.52
CA SER A 133 -10.37 27.89 1.10
C SER A 133 -10.85 26.50 0.62
N ASN A 134 -11.88 25.93 1.27
CA ASN A 134 -12.44 24.60 0.91
C ASN A 134 -11.46 23.43 1.06
N ARG A 135 -10.45 23.57 1.94
CA ARG A 135 -9.52 22.51 2.32
C ARG A 135 -9.38 22.47 3.84
N ILE A 136 -9.38 21.27 4.38
CA ILE A 136 -9.17 21.03 5.81
C ILE A 136 -7.76 20.49 6.02
N PHE A 137 -7.06 21.11 6.95
CA PHE A 137 -5.70 20.74 7.35
C PHE A 137 -5.76 20.10 8.74
N PHE A 138 -5.21 18.92 8.85
CA PHE A 138 -5.02 18.20 10.11
C PHE A 138 -3.52 18.14 10.42
N ASP A 139 -3.10 18.78 11.50
CA ASP A 139 -1.71 18.76 11.97
C ASP A 139 -1.61 17.88 13.21
N VAL A 140 -0.86 16.78 13.09
CA VAL A 140 -0.67 15.79 14.14
C VAL A 140 0.65 16.07 14.85
N LYS A 141 0.60 16.25 16.17
CA LYS A 141 1.76 16.50 17.04
C LYS A 141 1.86 15.45 18.14
N GLY A 142 3.08 15.10 18.49
CA GLY A 142 3.34 14.10 19.51
C GLY A 142 3.31 12.67 19.00
N GLY A 143 3.32 11.72 19.92
CA GLY A 143 3.36 10.29 19.62
C GLY A 143 4.62 9.85 18.88
N ASN A 144 4.57 8.69 18.23
CA ASN A 144 5.67 8.20 17.41
C ASN A 144 5.56 8.73 15.97
N SER A 145 6.02 9.94 15.73
CA SER A 145 5.98 10.60 14.42
C SER A 145 6.65 9.79 13.31
N ALA A 146 7.70 9.01 13.62
CA ALA A 146 8.37 8.17 12.62
C ALA A 146 7.45 7.08 12.06
N VAL A 147 6.63 6.47 12.91
CA VAL A 147 5.65 5.45 12.48
C VAL A 147 4.48 6.10 11.75
N LEU A 148 3.96 7.24 12.24
CA LEU A 148 2.87 7.97 11.60
C LEU A 148 3.25 8.48 10.21
N ILE A 149 4.49 8.92 10.02
CA ILE A 149 5.00 9.32 8.69
C ILE A 149 5.25 8.08 7.83
N GLY A 150 5.90 7.06 8.39
CA GLY A 150 6.30 5.86 7.69
C GLY A 150 7.40 6.09 6.65
N LYS A 151 7.74 5.04 5.92
CA LYS A 151 8.81 5.10 4.91
C LYS A 151 8.48 6.10 3.80
N ARG A 152 9.17 7.23 3.76
CA ARG A 152 8.98 8.29 2.76
C ARG A 152 7.59 8.93 2.76
N GLY A 153 6.88 8.91 3.89
CA GLY A 153 5.56 9.48 4.01
C GLY A 153 4.41 8.55 3.59
N GLN A 154 4.65 7.24 3.39
CA GLN A 154 3.64 6.30 2.89
C GLN A 154 2.49 6.09 3.88
N THR A 155 2.78 6.00 5.19
CA THR A 155 1.73 5.86 6.21
C THR A 155 0.89 7.13 6.28
N LEU A 156 1.54 8.29 6.26
CA LEU A 156 0.87 9.59 6.24
C LEU A 156 -0.06 9.73 5.03
N GLU A 157 0.41 9.37 3.83
CA GLU A 157 -0.38 9.40 2.60
C GLU A 157 -1.60 8.46 2.66
N ALA A 158 -1.42 7.27 3.25
CA ALA A 158 -2.52 6.32 3.46
C ALA A 158 -3.56 6.85 4.44
N MET A 159 -3.15 7.41 5.57
CA MET A 159 -4.07 8.04 6.53
C MET A 159 -4.85 9.18 5.88
N GLN A 160 -4.17 10.08 5.18
CA GLN A 160 -4.82 11.17 4.45
C GLN A 160 -5.87 10.64 3.45
N TYR A 161 -5.52 9.61 2.68
CA TYR A 161 -6.43 9.00 1.72
C TYR A 161 -7.69 8.43 2.38
N ILE A 162 -7.54 7.73 3.51
CA ILE A 162 -8.68 7.15 4.24
C ILE A 162 -9.58 8.27 4.79
N VAL A 163 -9.01 9.27 5.43
CA VAL A 163 -9.75 10.42 5.98
C VAL A 163 -10.48 11.17 4.88
N GLU A 164 -9.82 11.42 3.73
CA GLU A 164 -10.45 12.06 2.57
C GLU A 164 -11.65 11.26 2.04
N LYS A 165 -11.55 9.93 1.99
CA LYS A 165 -12.67 9.07 1.58
C LYS A 165 -13.82 9.10 2.57
N ILE A 166 -13.55 9.08 3.87
CA ILE A 166 -14.56 9.13 4.92
C ILE A 166 -15.31 10.46 4.85
N VAL A 167 -14.58 11.58 4.83
CA VAL A 167 -15.17 12.94 4.79
C VAL A 167 -16.02 13.15 3.54
N ASN A 168 -15.57 12.65 2.40
CA ASN A 168 -16.25 12.87 1.11
C ASN A 168 -17.27 11.77 0.73
N LYS A 169 -17.52 10.76 1.59
CA LYS A 169 -18.39 9.60 1.26
C LYS A 169 -19.81 10.00 0.85
N LYS A 170 -20.40 10.97 1.57
CA LYS A 170 -21.80 11.41 1.36
C LYS A 170 -21.92 12.78 0.69
N ARG A 171 -20.81 13.40 0.29
CA ARG A 171 -20.80 14.78 -0.21
C ARG A 171 -20.80 14.83 -1.74
N LYS A 172 -21.59 15.76 -2.29
CA LYS A 172 -21.56 16.08 -3.74
C LYS A 172 -20.33 16.94 -4.06
N ASP A 173 -20.05 17.92 -3.23
CA ASP A 173 -18.89 18.81 -3.37
C ASP A 173 -17.72 18.26 -2.55
N ARG A 174 -16.63 17.93 -3.23
CA ARG A 174 -15.45 17.37 -2.59
C ARG A 174 -14.65 18.44 -1.85
N ILE A 175 -14.34 18.16 -0.61
CA ILE A 175 -13.44 18.96 0.22
C ILE A 175 -12.05 18.34 0.15
N GLY A 176 -11.03 19.17 -0.08
CA GLY A 176 -9.63 18.75 -0.03
C GLY A 176 -9.19 18.51 1.41
N ILE A 177 -8.55 17.38 1.67
CA ILE A 177 -7.99 17.03 2.97
C ILE A 177 -6.48 17.02 2.87
N GLN A 178 -5.80 17.61 3.85
CA GLN A 178 -4.36 17.52 4.00
C GLN A 178 -4.04 17.12 5.45
N VAL A 179 -3.26 16.07 5.61
CA VAL A 179 -2.74 15.62 6.90
C VAL A 179 -1.24 15.88 6.93
N ASP A 180 -0.74 16.46 7.99
CA ASP A 180 0.69 16.62 8.24
C ASP A 180 1.06 16.07 9.63
N VAL A 181 2.30 15.67 9.80
CA VAL A 181 2.85 15.17 11.07
C VAL A 181 4.14 15.93 11.35
N GLU A 182 4.14 16.75 12.42
CA GLU A 182 5.33 17.50 12.85
C GLU A 182 6.00 18.35 11.73
N GLY A 183 5.21 18.91 10.82
CA GLY A 183 5.74 19.69 9.69
C GLY A 183 6.55 18.86 8.69
N TYR A 184 6.25 17.57 8.58
CA TYR A 184 6.97 16.64 7.70
C TYR A 184 6.90 17.04 6.24
N LEU A 185 5.73 17.48 5.74
CA LEU A 185 5.53 17.78 4.32
C LEU A 185 6.50 18.89 3.85
N GLU A 186 6.67 19.94 4.65
CA GLU A 186 7.60 21.03 4.32
C GLU A 186 9.06 20.58 4.43
N LYS A 187 9.44 19.85 5.48
CA LYS A 187 10.77 19.26 5.62
C LYS A 187 11.10 18.33 4.45
N ARG A 188 10.11 17.56 4.01
CA ARG A 188 10.24 16.64 2.86
C ARG A 188 10.46 17.39 1.57
N ARG A 189 9.68 18.45 1.32
CA ARG A 189 9.80 19.33 0.16
C ARG A 189 11.21 19.91 0.05
N ILE A 190 11.69 20.54 1.12
CA ILE A 190 13.01 21.15 1.18
C ILE A 190 14.13 20.13 0.91
N ASN A 191 14.03 18.94 1.50
CA ASN A 191 15.02 17.88 1.30
C ASN A 191 15.03 17.34 -0.14
N LEU A 192 13.88 17.23 -0.78
CA LEU A 192 13.78 16.83 -2.19
C LEU A 192 14.37 17.88 -3.11
N GLU A 193 14.09 19.17 -2.89
CA GLU A 193 14.67 20.27 -3.66
C GLU A 193 16.19 20.31 -3.53
N LYS A 194 16.74 20.24 -2.29
CA LYS A 194 18.18 20.15 -2.06
C LYS A 194 18.83 18.98 -2.76
N THR A 195 18.17 17.82 -2.74
CA THR A 195 18.65 16.61 -3.41
C THR A 195 18.62 16.78 -4.92
N ALA A 196 17.57 17.39 -5.46
CA ALA A 196 17.42 17.66 -6.89
C ALA A 196 18.54 18.57 -7.39
N PHE A 197 18.80 19.70 -6.73
CA PHE A 197 19.88 20.64 -7.08
C PHE A 197 21.25 19.99 -7.01
N ARG A 198 21.56 19.27 -5.93
CA ARG A 198 22.85 18.56 -5.78
C ARG A 198 23.09 17.55 -6.91
N LEU A 199 22.05 16.79 -7.29
CA LEU A 199 22.16 15.81 -8.37
C LEU A 199 22.18 16.46 -9.74
N SER A 200 21.48 17.56 -9.97
CA SER A 200 21.54 18.36 -11.20
C SER A 200 22.97 18.84 -11.43
N GLU A 201 23.64 19.43 -10.44
CA GLU A 201 25.03 19.85 -10.53
C GLU A 201 25.98 18.68 -10.87
N LYS A 202 25.76 17.51 -10.22
CA LYS A 202 26.50 16.30 -10.56
C LYS A 202 26.32 15.89 -12.02
N VAL A 203 25.08 15.92 -12.52
CA VAL A 203 24.75 15.58 -13.92
C VAL A 203 25.40 16.54 -14.88
N LYS A 204 25.36 17.84 -14.61
CA LYS A 204 26.03 18.88 -15.42
C LYS A 204 27.53 18.64 -15.53
N ARG A 205 28.17 18.38 -14.39
CA ARG A 205 29.61 18.16 -14.31
C ARG A 205 30.06 16.87 -14.98
N THR A 206 29.31 15.77 -14.79
CA THR A 206 29.75 14.43 -15.22
C THR A 206 29.21 14.05 -16.60
N GLY A 207 28.19 14.74 -17.10
CA GLY A 207 27.45 14.34 -18.30
C GLY A 207 26.67 13.03 -18.20
N LYS A 208 26.66 12.40 -16.99
CA LYS A 208 26.01 11.11 -16.75
C LYS A 208 24.68 11.30 -16.04
N PRO A 209 23.62 10.51 -16.39
CA PRO A 209 22.34 10.57 -15.68
C PRO A 209 22.48 10.24 -14.20
N ALA A 210 21.66 10.86 -13.36
CA ALA A 210 21.55 10.54 -11.95
C ALA A 210 20.10 10.17 -11.60
N THR A 211 19.94 9.17 -10.71
CA THR A 211 18.63 8.67 -10.30
C THR A 211 18.33 9.06 -8.88
N ILE A 212 17.13 9.61 -8.65
CA ILE A 212 16.53 9.73 -7.33
C ILE A 212 15.64 8.50 -7.11
N GLY A 213 15.66 7.94 -5.90
CA GLY A 213 14.94 6.71 -5.58
C GLY A 213 13.43 6.77 -5.84
N GLN A 214 12.76 5.66 -5.61
CA GLN A 214 11.30 5.57 -5.78
C GLN A 214 10.56 6.58 -4.89
N MET A 215 9.57 7.25 -5.45
CA MET A 215 8.73 8.24 -4.80
C MET A 215 7.34 8.31 -5.47
N ASN A 216 6.36 8.85 -4.76
CA ASN A 216 5.00 9.07 -5.26
C ASN A 216 4.95 10.20 -6.31
N SER A 217 3.77 10.43 -6.88
CA SER A 217 3.58 11.45 -7.93
C SER A 217 3.84 12.87 -7.42
N HIS A 218 3.47 13.16 -6.18
CA HIS A 218 3.65 14.47 -5.55
C HIS A 218 5.14 14.81 -5.39
N ASP A 219 5.92 13.90 -4.79
CA ASP A 219 7.37 14.07 -4.63
C ASP A 219 8.09 14.25 -5.98
N ARG A 220 7.69 13.48 -7.00
CA ARG A 220 8.25 13.62 -8.36
C ARG A 220 7.94 14.98 -8.97
N ARG A 221 6.75 15.52 -8.71
CA ARG A 221 6.36 16.87 -9.14
C ARG A 221 7.21 17.95 -8.48
N ILE A 222 7.50 17.83 -7.18
CA ILE A 222 8.40 18.76 -6.45
C ILE A 222 9.76 18.83 -7.15
N VAL A 223 10.39 17.67 -7.39
CA VAL A 223 11.70 17.60 -8.06
C VAL A 223 11.63 18.17 -9.49
N HIS A 224 10.57 17.86 -10.22
CA HIS A 224 10.37 18.37 -11.58
C HIS A 224 10.27 19.90 -11.60
N ILE A 225 9.48 20.48 -10.69
CA ILE A 225 9.31 21.92 -10.57
C ILE A 225 10.62 22.59 -10.16
N ALA A 226 11.34 22.02 -9.18
CA ALA A 226 12.63 22.56 -8.72
C ALA A 226 13.68 22.65 -9.83
N LEU A 227 13.63 21.79 -10.84
CA LEU A 227 14.58 21.75 -11.96
C LEU A 227 13.98 22.25 -13.29
N LYS A 228 12.77 22.79 -13.29
CA LYS A 228 12.06 23.19 -14.51
C LYS A 228 12.83 24.23 -15.32
N ASP A 229 13.39 25.22 -14.65
CA ASP A 229 14.06 26.36 -15.26
C ASP A 229 15.55 26.08 -15.56
N ASP A 230 16.04 24.90 -15.23
CA ASP A 230 17.40 24.48 -15.52
C ASP A 230 17.52 23.98 -16.96
N ASN A 231 18.15 24.79 -17.81
CA ASN A 231 18.29 24.48 -19.23
C ASN A 231 19.31 23.39 -19.55
N MET A 232 20.13 22.99 -18.58
CA MET A 232 21.20 21.99 -18.77
C MET A 232 20.78 20.57 -18.46
N VAL A 233 19.65 20.39 -17.76
CA VAL A 233 19.13 19.08 -17.37
C VAL A 233 17.65 18.90 -17.74
N ARG A 234 17.22 17.67 -17.79
CA ARG A 234 15.81 17.30 -17.89
C ARG A 234 15.49 16.17 -16.91
N THR A 235 14.28 16.13 -16.40
CA THR A 235 13.81 15.07 -15.50
C THR A 235 12.85 14.12 -16.21
N GLN A 236 12.89 12.85 -15.85
CA GLN A 236 11.99 11.83 -16.37
C GLN A 236 11.63 10.81 -15.29
N SER A 237 10.33 10.53 -15.14
CA SER A 237 9.84 9.43 -14.30
C SER A 237 10.02 8.09 -15.02
N VAL A 238 10.62 7.10 -14.35
CA VAL A 238 10.92 5.78 -14.91
C VAL A 238 10.36 4.70 -13.99
N GLY A 239 9.73 3.68 -14.56
CA GLY A 239 9.09 2.57 -13.86
C GLY A 239 7.57 2.58 -13.99
N GLU A 240 6.93 1.63 -13.34
CA GLU A 240 5.48 1.42 -13.36
C GLU A 240 4.90 1.52 -11.94
N GLY A 241 3.57 1.62 -11.86
CA GLY A 241 2.84 1.69 -10.60
C GLY A 241 2.89 3.07 -9.92
N ILE A 242 2.51 3.09 -8.65
CA ILE A 242 2.37 4.31 -7.84
C ILE A 242 3.74 4.91 -7.51
N LEU A 243 4.71 4.08 -7.15
CA LEU A 243 6.07 4.49 -6.81
C LEU A 243 7.01 4.30 -7.99
N ARG A 244 7.50 5.41 -8.54
CA ARG A 244 8.45 5.42 -9.67
C ARG A 244 9.74 6.11 -9.28
N LYS A 245 10.82 5.74 -9.94
CA LYS A 245 12.10 6.45 -9.86
C LYS A 245 12.02 7.73 -10.69
N LEU A 246 12.75 8.76 -10.28
CA LEU A 246 12.96 9.94 -11.09
C LEU A 246 14.42 10.00 -11.51
N VAL A 247 14.64 10.20 -12.81
CA VAL A 247 15.98 10.26 -13.39
C VAL A 247 16.21 11.68 -13.93
N ILE A 248 17.35 12.25 -13.59
CA ILE A 248 17.84 13.53 -14.10
C ILE A 248 18.82 13.22 -15.21
N PHE A 249 18.54 13.69 -16.42
CA PHE A 249 19.39 13.52 -17.60
C PHE A 249 20.05 14.84 -17.97
N PRO A 250 21.28 14.84 -18.52
CA PRO A 250 21.81 16.02 -19.15
C PRO A 250 21.03 16.35 -20.44
N LYS A 251 20.74 17.61 -20.68
CA LYS A 251 20.26 18.07 -22.00
C LYS A 251 21.49 18.17 -22.91
N LYS A 252 21.48 17.46 -24.04
CA LYS A 252 22.49 17.64 -25.08
C LYS A 252 22.25 19.02 -25.73
N ASN A 253 23.24 19.89 -25.65
CA ASN A 253 23.20 21.11 -26.44
C ASN A 253 23.15 20.72 -27.94
N SER A 254 22.06 21.07 -28.60
CA SER A 254 21.88 20.84 -30.05
C SER A 254 22.84 21.65 -30.92
N SER A 255 23.68 22.48 -30.33
CA SER A 255 24.64 23.35 -31.02
C SER A 255 25.93 22.68 -31.48
N ARG A 256 26.12 21.36 -31.29
CA ARG A 256 27.32 20.63 -31.80
C ARG A 256 27.11 19.90 -33.12
N LYS A 257 26.08 20.20 -33.90
CA LYS A 257 25.96 19.72 -35.27
C LYS A 257 26.08 20.91 -36.23
N LYS A 258 27.29 21.45 -36.43
CA LYS A 258 27.75 22.14 -37.64
C LYS A 258 29.22 22.44 -37.49
N LYS A 259 30.07 21.46 -37.79
CA LYS A 259 31.40 21.62 -38.35
C LYS A 259 31.85 20.23 -38.79
N ALA A 260 31.57 19.91 -39.98
CA ALA A 260 32.38 19.07 -40.88
C ALA A 260 32.02 19.50 -42.30
#